data_30e735a6e112c95513865526ba5b25ce
#
_entry.id   30e735a6e112c95513865526ba5b25ce
#
_cell.length_a   1.000
_cell.length_b   1.000
_cell.length_c   1.000
_cell.angle_alpha   90.00
_cell.angle_beta   90.00
_cell.angle_gamma   90.00
#
_symmetry.space_group_name_H-M   'P 1'
#
loop_
_entity.id
_entity.type
_entity.pdbx_description
1 polymer ?
#
loop_
_entity_poly.entity_id
_entity_poly.type
_entity_poly.pdbx_seq_one_letter_code
_entity_poly.pdbx_strand_id
1 'polypeptide(L)'
;MSLLAIVGRPNVGKSTLFNRLVGMRQAIVDETAGVTRDRHYGRCEWCGTEFSVVDTGGYTSNSDDIFEEEIRKQVVLAIEEAHVVLFMVEAQTGITDYDEEIADLLRRSGKPVVLAVNKIDSGEKMYDAFQFYSLGLGEVYSISAANGGGTGDLLDAIVKVLPEEDPDTDERPDLPHFTIVGKPNVGKSSLTNALLGKERNIVTPIAGTTRDSIATLYNKF
;
A
#
# COMPACT_ATOMS: atom_id res chain seq x y z
N MET A 1 -2.60 -6.57 12.89
CA MET A 1 -1.36 -6.45 12.05
C MET A 1 -1.39 -5.11 11.31
N SER A 2 -0.36 -4.29 11.46
CA SER A 2 -0.29 -2.95 10.87
C SER A 2 -0.12 -3.02 9.35
N LEU A 3 -0.72 -2.08 8.60
CA LEU A 3 -0.70 -2.04 7.13
C LEU A 3 0.10 -0.84 6.63
N LEU A 4 1.12 -1.10 5.81
CA LEU A 4 1.88 -0.13 5.05
C LEU A 4 1.39 -0.10 3.61
N ALA A 5 0.94 1.05 3.10
CA ALA A 5 0.61 1.20 1.68
C ALA A 5 1.74 1.91 0.93
N ILE A 6 2.18 1.34 -0.18
CA ILE A 6 3.15 1.97 -1.08
C ILE A 6 2.37 2.72 -2.16
N VAL A 7 2.48 4.04 -2.17
CA VAL A 7 1.83 4.93 -3.14
C VAL A 7 2.85 5.75 -3.92
N GLY A 8 2.46 6.24 -5.08
CA GLY A 8 3.31 7.04 -5.96
C GLY A 8 2.94 6.81 -7.42
N ARG A 9 3.43 7.65 -8.31
CA ARG A 9 3.16 7.55 -9.75
C ARG A 9 3.65 6.23 -10.36
N PRO A 10 3.19 5.86 -11.55
CA PRO A 10 3.72 4.69 -12.27
C PRO A 10 5.23 4.78 -12.48
N ASN A 11 5.89 3.62 -12.53
CA ASN A 11 7.32 3.46 -12.86
C ASN A 11 8.33 4.06 -11.85
N VAL A 12 7.92 4.59 -10.70
CA VAL A 12 8.85 5.03 -9.66
C VAL A 12 9.53 3.86 -8.92
N GLY A 13 9.09 2.62 -9.15
CA GLY A 13 9.70 1.40 -8.59
C GLY A 13 8.97 0.80 -7.39
N LYS A 14 7.67 1.09 -7.21
CA LYS A 14 6.85 0.55 -6.11
C LYS A 14 6.90 -0.98 -6.03
N SER A 15 6.60 -1.66 -7.15
CA SER A 15 6.59 -3.13 -7.19
C SER A 15 7.99 -3.73 -7.00
N THR A 16 9.06 -3.02 -7.41
CA THR A 16 10.43 -3.45 -7.13
C THR A 16 10.72 -3.41 -5.63
N LEU A 17 10.33 -2.33 -4.96
CA LEU A 17 10.48 -2.22 -3.51
C LEU A 17 9.60 -3.23 -2.78
N PHE A 18 8.33 -3.35 -3.18
CA PHE A 18 7.40 -4.33 -2.62
C PHE A 18 7.98 -5.75 -2.66
N ASN A 19 8.45 -6.20 -3.83
CA ASN A 19 9.06 -7.52 -3.98
C ASN A 19 10.31 -7.69 -3.10
N ARG A 20 11.11 -6.64 -2.93
CA ARG A 20 12.27 -6.66 -2.03
C ARG A 20 11.83 -6.82 -0.57
N LEU A 21 10.86 -6.04 -0.11
CA LEU A 21 10.37 -6.08 1.27
C LEU A 21 9.78 -7.45 1.62
N VAL A 22 8.98 -8.00 0.73
CA VAL A 22 8.37 -9.34 0.91
C VAL A 22 9.44 -10.44 0.80
N GLY A 23 10.44 -10.27 -0.08
CA GLY A 23 11.54 -11.24 -0.27
C GLY A 23 12.59 -11.26 0.85
N MET A 24 12.61 -10.27 1.75
CA MET A 24 13.49 -10.26 2.92
C MET A 24 13.10 -11.29 3.99
N ARG A 25 11.89 -11.79 3.97
CA ARG A 25 11.45 -12.86 4.84
C ARG A 25 12.03 -14.17 4.34
N GLN A 26 12.96 -14.81 5.09
CA GLN A 26 13.36 -16.19 4.85
C GLN A 26 12.14 -17.11 4.96
N ALA A 27 11.65 -17.54 3.81
CA ALA A 27 10.89 -18.75 3.54
C ALA A 27 9.89 -19.24 4.63
N ILE A 28 8.76 -18.60 4.76
CA ILE A 28 7.48 -19.29 4.80
C ILE A 28 6.65 -18.61 3.72
N VAL A 29 6.77 -19.13 2.52
CA VAL A 29 5.88 -18.78 1.40
C VAL A 29 4.59 -19.52 1.68
N ASP A 30 3.63 -18.86 2.32
CA ASP A 30 2.24 -19.18 2.04
C ASP A 30 2.01 -18.65 0.62
N GLU A 31 2.22 -19.54 -0.37
CA GLU A 31 1.66 -19.39 -1.69
C GLU A 31 0.13 -19.52 -1.61
N THR A 32 -0.53 -18.57 -1.00
CA THR A 32 -1.92 -18.29 -1.31
C THR A 32 -1.94 -17.54 -2.63
N ALA A 33 -1.65 -18.31 -3.70
CA ALA A 33 -1.91 -17.90 -5.06
C ALA A 33 -3.40 -17.61 -5.18
N GLY A 34 -3.78 -16.35 -5.29
CA GLY A 34 -5.17 -16.02 -5.57
C GLY A 34 -5.68 -14.66 -5.13
N VAL A 35 -4.83 -13.67 -4.97
CA VAL A 35 -5.25 -12.30 -4.67
C VAL A 35 -5.65 -11.56 -5.96
N THR A 36 -6.72 -10.80 -5.88
CA THR A 36 -7.27 -9.91 -6.90
C THR A 36 -6.21 -9.28 -7.81
N ARG A 37 -6.47 -9.18 -9.09
CA ARG A 37 -5.61 -8.61 -10.14
C ARG A 37 -5.14 -7.17 -9.88
N ASP A 38 -5.56 -6.56 -8.77
CA ASP A 38 -5.52 -5.12 -8.59
C ASP A 38 -4.62 -4.63 -7.45
N ARG A 39 -4.31 -5.47 -6.44
CA ARG A 39 -3.42 -5.10 -5.33
C ARG A 39 -2.63 -6.30 -4.85
N HIS A 40 -1.32 -6.12 -4.73
CA HIS A 40 -0.44 -7.13 -4.16
C HIS A 40 -0.26 -6.86 -2.67
N TYR A 41 -0.67 -7.84 -1.84
CA TYR A 41 -0.41 -7.84 -0.41
C TYR A 41 0.76 -8.75 -0.11
N GLY A 42 1.62 -8.33 0.80
CA GLY A 42 2.74 -9.13 1.29
C GLY A 42 2.96 -8.90 2.77
N ARG A 43 3.77 -9.74 3.40
CA ARG A 43 4.20 -9.58 4.78
C ARG A 43 5.67 -9.23 4.80
N CYS A 44 6.04 -8.31 5.66
CA CYS A 44 7.40 -7.89 5.92
C CYS A 44 7.67 -8.00 7.42
N GLU A 45 8.90 -8.37 7.76
CA GLU A 45 9.40 -8.33 9.13
C GLU A 45 10.69 -7.52 9.15
N TRP A 46 10.80 -6.58 10.07
CA TRP A 46 11.99 -5.78 10.28
C TRP A 46 12.22 -5.52 11.76
N CYS A 47 13.42 -5.85 12.26
CA CYS A 47 13.80 -5.69 13.67
C CYS A 47 12.78 -6.25 14.66
N GLY A 48 12.17 -7.41 14.33
CA GLY A 48 11.18 -8.08 15.16
C GLY A 48 9.75 -7.52 15.06
N THR A 49 9.52 -6.51 14.20
CA THR A 49 8.18 -5.96 13.94
C THR A 49 7.63 -6.52 12.62
N GLU A 50 6.51 -7.22 12.69
CA GLU A 50 5.80 -7.72 11.51
C GLU A 50 4.73 -6.73 11.06
N PHE A 51 4.60 -6.52 9.74
CA PHE A 51 3.56 -5.68 9.15
C PHE A 51 3.20 -6.15 7.75
N SER A 52 1.97 -5.84 7.34
CA SER A 52 1.50 -6.08 5.98
C SER A 52 1.91 -4.92 5.08
N VAL A 53 2.23 -5.23 3.83
CA VAL A 53 2.56 -4.24 2.79
C VAL A 53 1.59 -4.41 1.64
N VAL A 54 1.09 -3.32 1.07
CA VAL A 54 0.28 -3.32 -0.14
C VAL A 54 0.90 -2.44 -1.21
N ASP A 55 1.05 -2.99 -2.43
CA ASP A 55 1.46 -2.23 -3.62
C ASP A 55 0.22 -1.75 -4.38
N THR A 56 0.12 -0.43 -4.57
CA THR A 56 -0.96 0.18 -5.37
C THR A 56 -0.64 0.24 -6.87
N GLY A 57 0.54 -0.23 -7.28
CA GLY A 57 1.07 -0.09 -8.64
C GLY A 57 0.61 -1.13 -9.67
N GLY A 58 -0.28 -2.06 -9.30
CA GLY A 58 -0.71 -3.17 -10.15
C GLY A 58 -1.59 -2.82 -11.35
N TYR A 59 -2.02 -1.56 -11.50
CA TYR A 59 -2.87 -1.12 -12.60
C TYR A 59 -2.08 -0.61 -13.79
N THR A 60 -2.01 -1.42 -14.84
CA THR A 60 -1.66 -1.00 -16.19
C THR A 60 -2.88 -1.19 -17.07
N SER A 61 -3.72 -0.18 -17.26
CA SER A 61 -4.74 -0.16 -18.30
C SER A 61 -4.27 0.68 -19.49
N ASN A 62 -4.68 0.27 -20.70
CA ASN A 62 -4.14 0.72 -21.98
C ASN A 62 -4.73 2.06 -22.51
N SER A 63 -5.17 2.98 -21.66
CA SER A 63 -5.72 4.26 -22.12
C SER A 63 -5.37 5.40 -21.16
N ASP A 64 -4.75 6.47 -21.69
CA ASP A 64 -4.10 7.52 -20.92
C ASP A 64 -5.07 8.42 -20.10
N ASP A 65 -6.26 8.73 -20.59
CA ASP A 65 -7.19 9.66 -19.93
C ASP A 65 -8.07 9.04 -18.81
N ILE A 66 -8.33 7.74 -18.85
CA ILE A 66 -9.06 7.02 -17.78
C ILE A 66 -8.12 6.68 -16.62
N PHE A 67 -6.83 6.77 -16.89
CA PHE A 67 -5.74 6.28 -16.07
C PHE A 67 -5.51 7.14 -14.81
N GLU A 68 -5.53 8.46 -14.93
CA GLU A 68 -5.22 9.37 -13.80
C GLU A 68 -6.29 9.31 -12.70
N GLU A 69 -7.56 9.31 -13.08
CA GLU A 69 -8.66 9.23 -12.12
C GLU A 69 -8.71 7.89 -11.38
N GLU A 70 -8.42 6.80 -12.08
CA GLU A 70 -8.37 5.45 -11.49
C GLU A 70 -7.20 5.31 -10.51
N ILE A 71 -6.02 5.80 -10.88
CA ILE A 71 -4.84 5.81 -9.98
C ILE A 71 -5.14 6.66 -8.74
N ARG A 72 -5.74 7.82 -8.91
CA ARG A 72 -6.13 8.70 -7.79
C ARG A 72 -7.09 7.99 -6.83
N LYS A 73 -8.12 7.30 -7.34
CA LYS A 73 -9.04 6.49 -6.53
C LYS A 73 -8.29 5.41 -5.75
N GLN A 74 -7.35 4.72 -6.37
CA GLN A 74 -6.54 3.69 -5.72
C GLN A 74 -5.64 4.25 -4.62
N VAL A 75 -5.03 5.42 -4.86
CA VAL A 75 -4.23 6.13 -3.85
C VAL A 75 -5.12 6.51 -2.65
N VAL A 76 -6.30 7.08 -2.89
CA VAL A 76 -7.23 7.46 -1.81
C VAL A 76 -7.65 6.24 -0.99
N LEU A 77 -8.05 5.15 -1.65
CA LEU A 77 -8.43 3.92 -0.97
C LEU A 77 -7.26 3.32 -0.16
N ALA A 78 -6.05 3.35 -0.72
CA ALA A 78 -4.86 2.86 -0.02
C ALA A 78 -4.54 3.72 1.22
N ILE A 79 -4.68 5.04 1.12
CA ILE A 79 -4.52 5.96 2.24
C ILE A 79 -5.57 5.70 3.32
N GLU A 80 -6.82 5.45 2.95
CA GLU A 80 -7.89 5.16 3.92
C GLU A 80 -7.62 3.87 4.73
N GLU A 81 -7.16 2.83 4.05
CA GLU A 81 -6.92 1.51 4.65
C GLU A 81 -5.62 1.42 5.43
N ALA A 82 -4.57 2.12 5.00
CA ALA A 82 -3.24 2.04 5.60
C ALA A 82 -3.17 2.65 7.00
N HIS A 83 -2.28 2.10 7.83
CA HIS A 83 -1.86 2.72 9.09
C HIS A 83 -0.70 3.69 8.84
N VAL A 84 0.19 3.35 7.92
CA VAL A 84 1.32 4.18 7.47
C VAL A 84 1.34 4.19 5.94
N VAL A 85 1.67 5.32 5.34
CA VAL A 85 1.82 5.45 3.90
C VAL A 85 3.28 5.68 3.54
N LEU A 86 3.81 4.84 2.67
CA LEU A 86 5.10 5.03 2.04
C LEU A 86 4.88 5.72 0.68
N PHE A 87 5.23 6.98 0.59
CA PHE A 87 5.16 7.72 -0.65
C PHE A 87 6.48 7.61 -1.42
N MET A 88 6.42 7.01 -2.61
CA MET A 88 7.59 6.83 -3.46
C MET A 88 7.58 7.79 -4.64
N VAL A 89 8.70 8.49 -4.81
CA VAL A 89 9.04 9.33 -5.95
C VAL A 89 10.38 8.88 -6.55
N GLU A 90 10.79 9.43 -7.67
CA GLU A 90 12.10 9.09 -8.26
C GLU A 90 12.96 10.33 -8.51
N ALA A 91 14.27 10.20 -8.27
CA ALA A 91 15.24 11.28 -8.38
C ALA A 91 15.38 11.81 -9.83
N GLN A 92 15.35 10.92 -10.83
CA GLN A 92 15.70 11.25 -12.21
C GLN A 92 14.73 12.21 -12.89
N THR A 93 13.43 12.06 -12.62
CA THR A 93 12.39 12.93 -13.22
C THR A 93 12.20 14.22 -12.42
N GLY A 94 12.59 14.23 -11.14
CA GLY A 94 12.26 15.29 -10.21
C GLY A 94 10.80 15.26 -9.79
N ILE A 95 10.34 16.36 -9.20
CA ILE A 95 8.95 16.53 -8.76
C ILE A 95 8.07 16.83 -9.97
N THR A 96 6.96 16.11 -10.08
CA THR A 96 5.94 16.34 -11.11
C THR A 96 4.65 16.87 -10.46
N ASP A 97 3.76 17.47 -11.27
CA ASP A 97 2.45 17.94 -10.80
C ASP A 97 1.67 16.84 -10.09
N TYR A 98 1.80 15.61 -10.59
CA TYR A 98 1.17 14.43 -9.99
C TYR A 98 1.75 14.07 -8.61
N ASP A 99 3.06 14.22 -8.43
CA ASP A 99 3.69 14.02 -7.11
C ASP A 99 3.20 15.07 -6.11
N GLU A 100 2.99 16.32 -6.55
CA GLU A 100 2.43 17.39 -5.73
C GLU A 100 0.97 17.12 -5.34
N GLU A 101 0.15 16.62 -6.27
CA GLU A 101 -1.24 16.24 -5.97
C GLU A 101 -1.30 15.11 -4.93
N ILE A 102 -0.48 14.07 -5.07
CA ILE A 102 -0.41 13.00 -4.08
C ILE A 102 0.06 13.54 -2.73
N ALA A 103 1.09 14.39 -2.71
CA ALA A 103 1.58 15.00 -1.49
C ALA A 103 0.49 15.84 -0.79
N ASP A 104 -0.33 16.57 -1.54
CA ASP A 104 -1.48 17.30 -1.00
C ASP A 104 -2.53 16.37 -0.37
N LEU A 105 -2.86 15.27 -1.02
CA LEU A 105 -3.76 14.26 -0.47
C LEU A 105 -3.21 13.66 0.83
N LEU A 106 -1.91 13.33 0.84
CA LEU A 106 -1.24 12.77 2.00
C LEU A 106 -1.22 13.73 3.18
N ARG A 107 -0.89 15.01 2.97
CA ARG A 107 -0.93 16.04 4.01
C ARG A 107 -2.32 16.19 4.63
N ARG A 108 -3.38 16.10 3.81
CA ARG A 108 -4.77 16.21 4.27
C ARG A 108 -5.28 14.96 4.98
N SER A 109 -4.67 13.81 4.73
CA SER A 109 -5.11 12.54 5.33
C SER A 109 -4.83 12.45 6.82
N GLY A 110 -3.85 13.21 7.32
CA GLY A 110 -3.38 13.16 8.71
C GLY A 110 -2.70 11.84 9.09
N LYS A 111 -2.45 10.94 8.14
CA LYS A 111 -1.77 9.67 8.38
C LYS A 111 -0.25 9.86 8.45
N PRO A 112 0.48 9.03 9.20
CA PRO A 112 1.93 8.99 9.14
C PRO A 112 2.38 8.68 7.70
N VAL A 113 3.27 9.53 7.17
CA VAL A 113 3.84 9.38 5.82
C VAL A 113 5.35 9.27 5.92
N VAL A 114 5.93 8.32 5.20
CA VAL A 114 7.37 8.20 4.98
C VAL A 114 7.65 8.47 3.50
N LEU A 115 8.53 9.44 3.19
CA LEU A 115 8.86 9.83 1.82
C LEU A 115 10.15 9.15 1.36
N ALA A 116 10.07 8.34 0.31
CA ALA A 116 11.22 7.68 -0.30
C ALA A 116 11.49 8.19 -1.71
N VAL A 117 12.72 8.64 -1.95
CA VAL A 117 13.22 9.01 -3.27
C VAL A 117 14.03 7.85 -3.83
N ASN A 118 13.49 7.21 -4.85
CA ASN A 118 14.06 5.99 -5.45
C ASN A 118 14.98 6.30 -6.65
N LYS A 119 15.68 5.28 -7.10
CA LYS A 119 16.65 5.29 -8.21
C LYS A 119 17.91 6.11 -7.92
N ILE A 120 18.29 6.18 -6.65
CA ILE A 120 19.55 6.77 -6.21
C ILE A 120 20.59 5.65 -6.12
N ASP A 121 21.27 5.41 -7.23
CA ASP A 121 22.24 4.31 -7.37
C ASP A 121 23.68 4.73 -7.06
N SER A 122 23.95 6.03 -6.90
CA SER A 122 25.27 6.59 -6.62
C SER A 122 25.19 7.77 -5.66
N GLY A 123 26.29 8.02 -4.93
CA GLY A 123 26.37 9.13 -3.97
C GLY A 123 26.19 10.52 -4.60
N GLU A 124 26.54 10.69 -5.89
CA GLU A 124 26.34 11.94 -6.61
C GLU A 124 24.88 12.31 -6.76
N LYS A 125 24.00 11.32 -6.94
CA LYS A 125 22.54 11.52 -7.06
C LYS A 125 21.85 11.79 -5.72
N MET A 126 22.55 11.68 -4.62
CA MET A 126 22.01 11.95 -3.30
C MET A 126 21.54 13.41 -3.15
N TYR A 127 22.21 14.33 -3.87
CA TYR A 127 21.82 15.75 -3.91
C TYR A 127 20.47 15.98 -4.59
N ASP A 128 20.09 15.13 -5.55
CA ASP A 128 18.82 15.23 -6.26
C ASP A 128 17.62 14.95 -5.34
N ALA A 129 17.84 14.28 -4.21
CA ALA A 129 16.80 14.01 -3.23
C ALA A 129 16.37 15.26 -2.45
N PHE A 130 17.24 16.28 -2.31
CA PHE A 130 16.93 17.45 -1.49
C PHE A 130 15.75 18.27 -2.01
N GLN A 131 15.49 18.28 -3.32
CA GLN A 131 14.35 18.98 -3.88
C GLN A 131 13.02 18.48 -3.32
N PHE A 132 12.94 17.21 -2.93
CA PHE A 132 11.70 16.57 -2.45
C PHE A 132 11.30 17.00 -1.02
N TYR A 133 12.17 17.69 -0.28
CA TYR A 133 11.77 18.36 0.97
C TYR A 133 10.70 19.42 0.74
N SER A 134 10.62 20.00 -0.47
CA SER A 134 9.58 20.98 -0.85
C SER A 134 8.16 20.39 -0.82
N LEU A 135 8.01 19.05 -0.89
CA LEU A 135 6.72 18.37 -0.75
C LEU A 135 6.14 18.47 0.67
N GLY A 136 6.94 18.88 1.69
CA GLY A 136 6.48 19.15 3.04
C GLY A 136 5.97 17.91 3.79
N LEU A 137 6.53 16.73 3.49
CA LEU A 137 6.15 15.45 4.10
C LEU A 137 7.16 14.94 5.13
N GLY A 138 8.08 15.79 5.59
CA GLY A 138 9.09 15.45 6.59
C GLY A 138 10.41 14.96 5.99
N GLU A 139 11.03 13.98 6.64
CA GLU A 139 12.33 13.43 6.22
C GLU A 139 12.26 12.69 4.89
N VAL A 140 13.33 12.82 4.11
CA VAL A 140 13.47 12.23 2.77
C VAL A 140 14.46 11.08 2.83
N TYR A 141 14.02 9.88 2.49
CA TYR A 141 14.85 8.68 2.47
C TYR A 141 15.29 8.37 1.04
N SER A 142 16.60 8.50 0.79
CA SER A 142 17.22 8.18 -0.50
C SER A 142 17.45 6.69 -0.62
N ILE A 143 16.82 6.03 -1.61
CA ILE A 143 16.91 4.58 -1.77
C ILE A 143 17.23 4.16 -3.20
N SER A 144 17.72 2.93 -3.32
CA SER A 144 17.72 2.16 -4.57
C SER A 144 16.95 0.85 -4.34
N ALA A 145 15.69 0.81 -4.75
CA ALA A 145 14.87 -0.38 -4.63
C ALA A 145 15.47 -1.58 -5.39
N ALA A 146 16.18 -1.34 -6.49
CA ALA A 146 16.85 -2.37 -7.28
C ALA A 146 18.04 -2.98 -6.54
N ASN A 147 18.90 -2.15 -5.92
CA ASN A 147 20.15 -2.59 -5.29
C ASN A 147 20.01 -2.81 -3.78
N GLY A 148 19.00 -2.23 -3.14
CA GLY A 148 18.77 -2.28 -1.69
C GLY A 148 19.47 -1.17 -0.91
N GLY A 149 20.18 -0.26 -1.58
CA GLY A 149 20.81 0.89 -0.91
C GLY A 149 19.76 1.76 -0.20
N GLY A 150 20.04 2.18 1.04
CA GLY A 150 19.15 3.05 1.85
C GLY A 150 17.85 2.40 2.36
N THR A 151 17.57 1.13 2.01
CA THR A 151 16.33 0.48 2.43
C THR A 151 16.29 0.15 3.91
N GLY A 152 17.45 -0.01 4.58
CA GLY A 152 17.53 -0.22 6.03
C GLY A 152 17.03 1.01 6.80
N ASP A 153 17.57 2.19 6.51
CA ASP A 153 17.16 3.45 7.13
C ASP A 153 15.68 3.75 6.88
N LEU A 154 15.19 3.43 5.66
CA LEU A 154 13.79 3.55 5.32
C LEU A 154 12.91 2.63 6.19
N LEU A 155 13.31 1.36 6.37
CA LEU A 155 12.57 0.40 7.19
C LEU A 155 12.59 0.78 8.67
N ASP A 156 13.71 1.27 9.18
CA ASP A 156 13.79 1.79 10.55
C ASP A 156 12.80 2.95 10.77
N ALA A 157 12.70 3.86 9.78
CA ALA A 157 11.74 4.95 9.84
C ALA A 157 10.29 4.46 9.78
N ILE A 158 9.99 3.46 8.95
CA ILE A 158 8.65 2.87 8.84
C ILE A 158 8.26 2.23 10.17
N VAL A 159 9.11 1.36 10.73
CA VAL A 159 8.84 0.67 12.01
C VAL A 159 8.61 1.66 13.14
N LYS A 160 9.36 2.77 13.17
CA LYS A 160 9.23 3.81 14.20
C LYS A 160 7.85 4.50 14.21
N VAL A 161 7.18 4.58 13.05
CA VAL A 161 5.87 5.27 12.90
C VAL A 161 4.71 4.28 12.77
N LEU A 162 4.98 2.97 12.65
CA LEU A 162 3.94 1.96 12.74
C LEU A 162 3.31 2.01 14.13
N PRO A 163 1.98 1.91 14.25
CA PRO A 163 1.34 1.77 15.54
C PRO A 163 1.87 0.51 16.23
N GLU A 164 2.21 0.64 17.52
CA GLU A 164 2.50 -0.53 18.34
C GLU A 164 1.29 -1.47 18.27
N GLU A 165 1.53 -2.73 17.95
CA GLU A 165 0.47 -3.73 18.02
C GLU A 165 0.10 -3.86 19.49
N ASP A 166 -1.09 -3.37 19.84
CA ASP A 166 -1.69 -3.73 21.09
C ASP A 166 -2.06 -5.21 20.97
N PRO A 167 -1.41 -6.12 21.72
CA PRO A 167 -1.68 -7.56 21.64
C PRO A 167 -3.15 -7.91 21.88
N ASP A 168 -3.93 -6.97 22.44
CA ASP A 168 -5.35 -7.16 22.74
C ASP A 168 -6.31 -6.64 21.63
N THR A 169 -5.82 -6.00 20.55
CA THR A 169 -6.72 -5.37 19.56
C THR A 169 -7.18 -6.28 18.42
N ASP A 170 -6.60 -7.46 18.24
CA ASP A 170 -7.03 -8.37 17.17
C ASP A 170 -8.18 -9.32 17.58
N GLU A 171 -8.52 -9.37 18.85
CA GLU A 171 -9.69 -10.07 19.33
C GLU A 171 -10.58 -9.12 20.11
N ARG A 172 -11.62 -8.63 19.46
CA ARG A 172 -12.84 -8.25 20.18
C ARG A 172 -13.64 -9.53 20.39
N PRO A 173 -13.34 -10.32 21.44
CA PRO A 173 -13.92 -11.65 21.63
C PRO A 173 -15.46 -11.60 21.81
N ASP A 174 -15.98 -10.41 22.07
CA ASP A 174 -17.40 -10.17 22.33
C ASP A 174 -18.23 -9.86 21.09
N LEU A 175 -17.60 -9.72 19.90
CA LEU A 175 -18.35 -9.47 18.66
C LEU A 175 -18.60 -10.78 17.90
N PRO A 176 -19.83 -11.04 17.46
CA PRO A 176 -20.11 -12.19 16.65
C PRO A 176 -19.41 -12.09 15.29
N HIS A 177 -18.60 -13.09 14.95
CA HIS A 177 -17.96 -13.22 13.67
C HIS A 177 -18.82 -14.06 12.74
N PHE A 178 -19.04 -13.59 11.49
CA PHE A 178 -19.72 -14.38 10.48
C PHE A 178 -18.94 -14.32 9.15
N THR A 179 -19.02 -15.41 8.40
CA THR A 179 -18.33 -15.53 7.12
C THR A 179 -19.32 -15.82 6.01
N ILE A 180 -19.20 -15.10 4.88
CA ILE A 180 -20.00 -15.33 3.69
C ILE A 180 -19.23 -16.27 2.76
N VAL A 181 -19.71 -17.50 2.61
CA VAL A 181 -19.10 -18.53 1.75
C VAL A 181 -20.02 -18.89 0.58
N GLY A 182 -19.45 -19.34 -0.51
CA GLY A 182 -20.22 -19.77 -1.70
C GLY A 182 -19.35 -19.83 -2.94
N LYS A 183 -19.93 -20.40 -4.03
CA LYS A 183 -19.26 -20.52 -5.32
C LYS A 183 -18.87 -19.14 -5.89
N PRO A 184 -17.89 -19.06 -6.80
CA PRO A 184 -17.61 -17.82 -7.55
C PRO A 184 -18.90 -17.27 -8.23
N ASN A 185 -19.01 -15.94 -8.29
CA ASN A 185 -20.09 -15.19 -8.98
C ASN A 185 -21.52 -15.37 -8.42
N VAL A 186 -21.68 -15.89 -7.22
CA VAL A 186 -23.02 -15.99 -6.58
C VAL A 186 -23.44 -14.69 -5.86
N GLY A 187 -22.64 -13.62 -5.97
CA GLY A 187 -22.98 -12.32 -5.39
C GLY A 187 -22.46 -12.07 -3.96
N LYS A 188 -21.46 -12.81 -3.46
CA LYS A 188 -20.88 -12.62 -2.12
C LYS A 188 -20.38 -11.18 -1.91
N SER A 189 -19.58 -10.65 -2.85
CA SER A 189 -19.06 -9.28 -2.79
C SER A 189 -20.17 -8.24 -2.89
N SER A 190 -21.19 -8.48 -3.71
CA SER A 190 -22.37 -7.61 -3.82
C SER A 190 -23.15 -7.55 -2.51
N LEU A 191 -23.32 -8.72 -1.86
CA LEU A 191 -23.99 -8.79 -0.55
C LEU A 191 -23.18 -8.05 0.52
N THR A 192 -21.86 -8.25 0.54
CA THR A 192 -20.98 -7.55 1.49
C THR A 192 -21.05 -6.04 1.27
N ASN A 193 -20.96 -5.56 0.02
CA ASN A 193 -21.09 -4.13 -0.30
C ASN A 193 -22.46 -3.57 0.10
N ALA A 194 -23.53 -4.33 -0.12
CA ALA A 194 -24.89 -3.91 0.28
C ALA A 194 -25.01 -3.79 1.81
N LEU A 195 -24.46 -4.73 2.56
CA LEU A 195 -24.46 -4.68 4.04
C LEU A 195 -23.64 -3.48 4.54
N LEU A 196 -22.47 -3.24 3.97
CA LEU A 196 -21.59 -2.14 4.38
C LEU A 196 -22.09 -0.77 3.90
N GLY A 197 -22.95 -0.73 2.88
CA GLY A 197 -23.44 0.52 2.25
C GLY A 197 -22.34 1.32 1.56
N LYS A 198 -21.24 0.65 1.18
CA LYS A 198 -20.07 1.21 0.46
C LYS A 198 -19.63 0.20 -0.59
N GLU A 199 -19.18 0.68 -1.74
CA GLU A 199 -18.49 -0.14 -2.74
C GLU A 199 -17.04 -0.41 -2.30
N ARG A 200 -16.85 -1.36 -1.40
CA ARG A 200 -15.51 -1.74 -0.91
C ARG A 200 -14.93 -2.92 -1.70
N ASN A 201 -15.79 -3.79 -2.18
CA ASN A 201 -15.39 -4.96 -2.98
C ASN A 201 -15.72 -4.72 -4.44
N ILE A 202 -14.76 -4.97 -5.32
CA ILE A 202 -14.98 -4.89 -6.77
C ILE A 202 -15.91 -6.02 -7.19
N VAL A 203 -17.07 -5.65 -7.72
CA VAL A 203 -18.04 -6.59 -8.28
C VAL A 203 -17.90 -6.57 -9.78
N THR A 204 -17.32 -7.62 -10.37
CA THR A 204 -17.27 -7.79 -11.82
C THR A 204 -18.00 -9.07 -12.24
N PRO A 205 -18.55 -9.12 -13.45
CA PRO A 205 -19.18 -10.34 -13.98
C PRO A 205 -18.18 -11.49 -14.28
N ILE A 206 -16.87 -11.25 -14.10
CA ILE A 206 -15.82 -12.23 -14.38
C ILE A 206 -15.57 -13.09 -13.13
N ALA A 207 -15.61 -14.43 -13.32
CA ALA A 207 -15.39 -15.39 -12.23
C ALA A 207 -13.97 -15.30 -11.67
N GLY A 208 -13.83 -15.22 -10.33
CA GLY A 208 -12.54 -15.26 -9.65
C GLY A 208 -11.96 -13.92 -9.25
N THR A 209 -12.75 -12.84 -9.22
CA THR A 209 -12.30 -11.49 -8.80
C THR A 209 -12.07 -11.34 -7.30
N THR A 210 -12.66 -12.18 -6.46
CA THR A 210 -12.44 -12.13 -5.01
C THR A 210 -12.03 -13.52 -4.55
N ARG A 211 -10.78 -13.73 -4.17
CA ARG A 211 -10.26 -15.03 -3.71
C ARG A 211 -9.88 -15.04 -2.23
N ASP A 212 -9.66 -13.88 -1.61
CA ASP A 212 -9.26 -13.78 -0.20
C ASP A 212 -10.42 -13.42 0.72
N SER A 213 -10.29 -13.82 1.98
CA SER A 213 -11.19 -13.40 3.05
C SER A 213 -10.87 -11.97 3.46
N ILE A 214 -11.82 -11.06 3.29
CA ILE A 214 -11.71 -9.67 3.75
C ILE A 214 -12.50 -9.53 5.04
N ALA A 215 -11.80 -9.34 6.16
CA ALA A 215 -12.43 -9.02 7.43
C ALA A 215 -12.86 -7.54 7.44
N THR A 216 -14.10 -7.29 7.83
CA THR A 216 -14.63 -5.92 7.90
C THR A 216 -15.59 -5.79 9.07
N LEU A 217 -15.40 -4.74 9.88
CA LEU A 217 -16.29 -4.42 10.98
C LEU A 217 -17.64 -3.91 10.42
N TYR A 218 -18.72 -4.56 10.86
CA TYR A 218 -20.10 -4.12 10.58
C TYR A 218 -20.64 -3.36 11.80
N ASN A 219 -20.94 -2.07 11.64
CA ASN A 219 -21.38 -1.18 12.71
C ASN A 219 -22.67 -0.40 12.35
N LYS A 220 -23.47 -0.94 11.44
CA LYS A 220 -24.74 -0.30 11.03
C LYS A 220 -25.92 -0.90 11.79
N PHE A 221 -26.13 -0.42 13.01
CA PHE A 221 -27.38 -0.51 13.75
C PHE A 221 -27.69 0.86 14.36
#